data_dbc6b78958e133762930d2f0a0bbe103
#
_entry.id   dbc6b78958e133762930d2f0a0bbe103
#
_cell.length_a   1.000
_cell.length_b   1.000
_cell.length_c   1.000
_cell.angle_alpha   90.00
_cell.angle_beta   90.00
_cell.angle_gamma   90.00
#
_symmetry.space_group_name_H-M   'P 1'
#
loop_
_entity.id
_entity.type
_entity.pdbx_description
1 polymer ?
#
loop_
_entity_poly.entity_id
_entity_poly.type
_entity_poly.pdbx_seq_one_letter_code
_entity_poly.pdbx_strand_id
1 'polypeptide(L)'
;MAKILTAFYSLKGETIAPGMKIVNLEKGNTAVAAEYIGKAVGGDIFEIETVKTYIKDHMKMIYEAKEELEAGTRVEVKGYPDNFNEYDTVYLGFPNWWNTMPMAVVTFLEHLGWKGKRIIPFCTSEGSGLGNSIADMKKICPDADIESGGEFIGSQVRDLEEKISAWAKSKC
;
A
#
# COMPACT_ATOMS: atom_id res chain seq x y z
N MET A 1 4.04 -2.13 25.07
CA MET A 1 4.18 -2.77 23.74
C MET A 1 3.86 -1.76 22.66
N ALA A 2 4.58 -1.81 21.54
CA ALA A 2 4.31 -0.93 20.41
C ALA A 2 2.89 -1.16 19.88
N LYS A 3 2.15 -0.09 19.61
CA LYS A 3 0.84 -0.17 18.98
C LYS A 3 1.01 -0.20 17.46
N ILE A 4 0.51 -1.24 16.82
CA ILE A 4 0.73 -1.53 15.40
C ILE A 4 -0.53 -1.23 14.60
N LEU A 5 -0.36 -0.58 13.45
CA LEU A 5 -1.38 -0.40 12.43
C LEU A 5 -0.91 -1.04 11.12
N THR A 6 -1.77 -1.78 10.46
CA THR A 6 -1.58 -2.17 9.06
C THR A 6 -2.52 -1.33 8.19
N ALA A 7 -1.99 -0.32 7.53
CA ALA A 7 -2.72 0.53 6.61
C ALA A 7 -2.39 0.17 5.17
N PHE A 8 -3.38 0.14 4.29
CA PHE A 8 -3.14 -0.24 2.89
C PHE A 8 -4.14 0.39 1.94
N TYR A 9 -3.68 0.62 0.71
CA TYR A 9 -4.53 0.89 -0.45
C TYR A 9 -4.51 -0.33 -1.35
N SER A 10 -5.68 -0.79 -1.81
CA SER A 10 -5.80 -1.96 -2.69
C SER A 10 -6.78 -1.70 -3.82
N LEU A 11 -6.36 -2.02 -5.04
CA LEU A 11 -7.22 -1.95 -6.21
C LEU A 11 -8.08 -3.21 -6.28
N LYS A 12 -9.41 -3.02 -6.40
CA LYS A 12 -10.39 -4.07 -6.72
C LYS A 12 -10.75 -3.99 -8.19
N GLY A 13 -11.18 -5.10 -8.77
CA GLY A 13 -11.64 -5.15 -10.14
C GLY A 13 -10.56 -5.66 -11.09
N GLU A 14 -10.50 -5.09 -12.29
CA GLU A 14 -9.58 -5.56 -13.32
C GLU A 14 -8.12 -5.24 -12.99
N THR A 15 -7.28 -6.26 -13.12
CA THR A 15 -5.82 -6.14 -13.01
C THR A 15 -5.13 -7.10 -13.97
N ILE A 16 -3.83 -6.92 -14.17
CA ILE A 16 -3.02 -7.81 -15.01
C ILE A 16 -2.48 -8.97 -14.19
N ALA A 17 -2.61 -10.17 -14.75
CA ALA A 17 -1.98 -11.39 -14.28
C ALA A 17 -0.88 -11.85 -15.26
N PRO A 18 -0.07 -12.87 -14.92
CA PRO A 18 0.97 -13.40 -15.81
C PRO A 18 0.44 -13.78 -17.19
N GLY A 19 1.22 -13.51 -18.23
CA GLY A 19 0.82 -13.70 -19.61
C GLY A 19 -0.06 -12.60 -20.17
N MET A 20 -0.03 -11.40 -19.55
CA MET A 20 -0.83 -10.24 -19.95
C MET A 20 -2.35 -10.48 -19.89
N LYS A 21 -2.78 -11.40 -19.05
CA LYS A 21 -4.21 -11.69 -18.84
C LYS A 21 -4.83 -10.65 -17.93
N ILE A 22 -6.00 -10.17 -18.30
CA ILE A 22 -6.83 -9.33 -17.43
C ILE A 22 -7.70 -10.25 -16.57
N VAL A 23 -7.62 -10.09 -15.27
CA VAL A 23 -8.42 -10.81 -14.28
C VAL A 23 -9.21 -9.82 -13.46
N ASN A 24 -10.37 -10.25 -12.95
CA ASN A 24 -11.20 -9.44 -12.07
C ASN A 24 -11.08 -9.96 -10.64
N LEU A 25 -10.64 -9.10 -9.72
CA LEU A 25 -10.44 -9.46 -8.32
C LEU A 25 -11.51 -8.82 -7.45
N GLU A 26 -12.27 -9.63 -6.73
CA GLU A 26 -13.20 -9.16 -5.68
C GLU A 26 -12.43 -8.52 -4.52
N LYS A 27 -11.30 -9.12 -4.15
CA LYS A 27 -10.35 -8.59 -3.19
C LYS A 27 -9.01 -8.38 -3.87
N GLY A 28 -8.48 -7.17 -3.80
CA GLY A 28 -7.20 -6.82 -4.41
C GLY A 28 -6.01 -7.53 -3.74
N ASN A 29 -4.91 -7.64 -4.49
CA ASN A 29 -3.71 -8.35 -4.04
C ASN A 29 -3.09 -7.71 -2.79
N THR A 30 -3.05 -6.38 -2.73
CA THR A 30 -2.52 -5.67 -1.55
C THR A 30 -3.36 -5.92 -0.30
N ALA A 31 -4.69 -5.98 -0.44
CA ALA A 31 -5.59 -6.30 0.67
C ALA A 31 -5.32 -7.69 1.25
N VAL A 32 -5.07 -8.69 0.39
CA VAL A 32 -4.71 -10.04 0.82
C VAL A 32 -3.40 -10.04 1.61
N ALA A 33 -2.37 -9.36 1.10
CA ALA A 33 -1.08 -9.23 1.81
C ALA A 33 -1.26 -8.52 3.17
N ALA A 34 -2.06 -7.46 3.22
CA ALA A 34 -2.34 -6.72 4.45
C ALA A 34 -3.04 -7.58 5.52
N GLU A 35 -3.97 -8.44 5.11
CA GLU A 35 -4.62 -9.39 6.03
C GLU A 35 -3.63 -10.38 6.65
N TYR A 36 -2.73 -10.93 5.84
CA TYR A 36 -1.68 -11.83 6.33
C TYR A 36 -0.76 -11.13 7.33
N ILE A 37 -0.36 -9.90 7.04
CA ILE A 37 0.44 -9.09 7.94
C ILE A 37 -0.30 -8.83 9.26
N GLY A 38 -1.52 -8.30 9.19
CA GLY A 38 -2.32 -8.02 10.37
C GLY A 38 -2.54 -9.25 11.26
N LYS A 39 -2.78 -10.40 10.65
CA LYS A 39 -2.89 -11.69 11.35
C LYS A 39 -1.58 -12.10 12.04
N ALA A 40 -0.45 -11.83 11.38
CA ALA A 40 0.87 -12.24 11.86
C ALA A 40 1.39 -11.38 13.02
N VAL A 41 1.18 -10.05 12.96
CA VAL A 41 1.74 -9.09 13.93
C VAL A 41 0.71 -8.55 14.91
N GLY A 42 -0.57 -8.75 14.66
CA GLY A 42 -1.66 -8.17 15.45
C GLY A 42 -1.85 -6.67 15.18
N GLY A 43 -2.58 -6.01 16.07
CA GLY A 43 -2.90 -4.59 15.94
C GLY A 43 -4.13 -4.33 15.07
N ASP A 44 -4.29 -3.09 14.67
CA ASP A 44 -5.45 -2.65 13.89
C ASP A 44 -5.17 -2.69 12.39
N ILE A 45 -6.22 -2.80 11.58
CA ILE A 45 -6.14 -2.77 10.11
C ILE A 45 -6.97 -1.59 9.61
N PHE A 46 -6.44 -0.84 8.66
CA PHE A 46 -7.12 0.29 8.04
C PHE A 46 -6.98 0.25 6.51
N GLU A 47 -8.10 0.21 5.81
CA GLU A 47 -8.13 0.33 4.35
C GLU A 47 -8.21 1.80 3.94
N ILE A 48 -7.25 2.26 3.14
CA ILE A 48 -7.28 3.57 2.50
C ILE A 48 -8.21 3.48 1.30
N GLU A 49 -9.33 4.18 1.35
CA GLU A 49 -10.32 4.20 0.27
C GLU A 49 -10.39 5.58 -0.37
N THR A 50 -10.49 5.62 -1.70
CA THR A 50 -10.65 6.86 -2.46
C THR A 50 -12.12 7.28 -2.53
N VAL A 51 -12.37 8.60 -2.49
CA VAL A 51 -13.71 9.16 -2.75
C VAL A 51 -14.12 8.90 -4.19
N LYS A 52 -13.20 9.11 -5.14
CA LYS A 52 -13.43 8.77 -6.54
C LYS A 52 -13.43 7.26 -6.76
N THR A 53 -14.14 6.81 -7.77
CA THR A 53 -14.06 5.43 -8.28
C THR A 53 -13.22 5.44 -9.55
N TYR A 54 -12.18 4.59 -9.60
CA TYR A 54 -11.37 4.43 -10.80
C TYR A 54 -12.14 3.74 -11.92
N ILE A 55 -11.77 4.04 -13.15
CA ILE A 55 -12.34 3.42 -14.36
C ILE A 55 -12.11 1.91 -14.28
N LYS A 56 -13.15 1.11 -14.56
CA LYS A 56 -13.07 -0.36 -14.45
C LYS A 56 -12.16 -1.00 -15.50
N ASP A 57 -12.06 -0.42 -16.70
CA ASP A 57 -11.16 -0.88 -17.74
C ASP A 57 -9.72 -0.67 -17.28
N HIS A 58 -8.96 -1.77 -17.20
CA HIS A 58 -7.60 -1.75 -16.66
C HIS A 58 -6.68 -0.80 -17.42
N MET A 59 -6.70 -0.82 -18.74
CA MET A 59 -5.82 0.04 -19.55
C MET A 59 -6.12 1.51 -19.38
N LYS A 60 -7.39 1.88 -19.29
CA LYS A 60 -7.80 3.26 -19.02
C LYS A 60 -7.43 3.69 -17.62
N MET A 61 -7.59 2.80 -16.64
CA MET A 61 -7.25 3.08 -15.24
C MET A 61 -5.76 3.35 -15.06
N ILE A 62 -4.89 2.58 -15.69
CA ILE A 62 -3.43 2.82 -15.55
C ILE A 62 -3.00 4.16 -16.15
N TYR A 63 -3.64 4.62 -17.22
CA TYR A 63 -3.37 5.96 -17.77
C TYR A 63 -3.96 7.07 -16.92
N GLU A 64 -5.12 6.88 -16.32
CA GLU A 64 -5.69 7.80 -15.33
C GLU A 64 -4.72 7.97 -14.14
N ALA A 65 -4.20 6.87 -13.62
CA ALA A 65 -3.21 6.90 -12.55
C ALA A 65 -1.91 7.60 -12.95
N LYS A 66 -1.48 7.45 -14.20
CA LYS A 66 -0.31 8.17 -14.75
C LYS A 66 -0.53 9.67 -14.80
N GLU A 67 -1.69 10.11 -15.28
CA GLU A 67 -2.04 11.54 -15.31
C GLU A 67 -2.06 12.14 -13.90
N GLU A 68 -2.61 11.42 -12.93
CA GLU A 68 -2.59 11.85 -11.53
C GLU A 68 -1.17 12.03 -10.99
N LEU A 69 -0.28 11.10 -11.29
CA LEU A 69 1.13 11.17 -10.89
C LEU A 69 1.84 12.36 -11.54
N GLU A 70 1.71 12.54 -12.85
CA GLU A 70 2.36 13.62 -13.61
C GLU A 70 1.85 15.00 -13.20
N ALA A 71 0.57 15.11 -12.88
CA ALA A 71 -0.04 16.35 -12.41
C ALA A 71 0.20 16.63 -10.91
N GLY A 72 0.74 15.67 -10.16
CA GLY A 72 0.87 15.76 -8.72
C GLY A 72 -0.48 15.85 -7.99
N THR A 73 -1.50 15.19 -8.54
CA THR A 73 -2.86 15.21 -7.98
C THR A 73 -2.88 14.60 -6.59
N ARG A 74 -3.58 15.24 -5.67
CA ARG A 74 -3.87 14.68 -4.34
C ARG A 74 -5.25 14.05 -4.38
N VAL A 75 -5.27 12.74 -4.68
CA VAL A 75 -6.52 11.96 -4.73
C VAL A 75 -7.15 11.92 -3.34
N GLU A 76 -8.40 12.39 -3.24
CA GLU A 76 -9.10 12.47 -1.98
C GLU A 76 -9.42 11.08 -1.42
N VAL A 77 -9.17 10.89 -0.13
CA VAL A 77 -9.49 9.65 0.60
C VAL A 77 -10.68 9.86 1.52
N LYS A 78 -11.44 8.79 1.75
CA LYS A 78 -12.70 8.85 2.53
C LYS A 78 -12.50 9.13 4.01
N GLY A 79 -11.33 8.81 4.56
CA GLY A 79 -11.07 9.02 5.97
C GLY A 79 -9.69 8.54 6.38
N TYR A 80 -9.43 8.67 7.67
CA TYR A 80 -8.15 8.37 8.32
C TYR A 80 -8.38 7.55 9.57
N PRO A 81 -7.36 6.78 10.05
CA PRO A 81 -7.50 6.03 11.29
C PRO A 81 -7.77 6.95 12.49
N ASP A 82 -8.74 6.58 13.30
CA ASP A 82 -8.96 7.24 14.58
C ASP A 82 -7.75 7.02 15.48
N ASN A 83 -7.43 8.02 16.32
CA ASN A 83 -6.32 7.94 17.27
C ASN A 83 -4.96 7.57 16.64
N PHE A 84 -4.69 8.05 15.41
CA PHE A 84 -3.45 7.74 14.69
C PHE A 84 -2.20 7.99 15.53
N ASN A 85 -2.23 8.99 16.40
CA ASN A 85 -1.10 9.35 17.27
C ASN A 85 -0.69 8.23 18.23
N GLU A 86 -1.58 7.29 18.53
CA GLU A 86 -1.29 6.17 19.43
C GLU A 86 -0.45 5.05 18.79
N TYR A 87 -0.35 5.02 17.47
CA TYR A 87 0.43 3.99 16.77
C TYR A 87 1.91 4.37 16.71
N ASP A 88 2.76 3.41 17.03
CA ASP A 88 4.22 3.53 16.95
C ASP A 88 4.77 3.03 15.64
N THR A 89 4.19 1.94 15.13
CA THR A 89 4.61 1.23 13.92
C THR A 89 3.44 1.09 12.95
N VAL A 90 3.68 1.45 11.70
CA VAL A 90 2.70 1.34 10.61
C VAL A 90 3.28 0.51 9.47
N TYR A 91 2.67 -0.65 9.22
CA TYR A 91 2.86 -1.36 7.96
C TYR A 91 2.02 -0.65 6.91
N LEU A 92 2.63 -0.14 5.86
CA LEU A 92 1.94 0.63 4.82
C LEU A 92 2.03 -0.08 3.48
N GLY A 93 0.88 -0.57 2.99
CA GLY A 93 0.78 -1.36 1.78
C GLY A 93 0.13 -0.64 0.61
N PHE A 94 0.65 -0.92 -0.59
CA PHE A 94 0.13 -0.35 -1.83
C PHE A 94 0.58 -1.15 -3.06
N PRO A 95 -0.18 -1.11 -4.16
CA PRO A 95 0.32 -1.61 -5.44
C PRO A 95 1.34 -0.63 -6.03
N ASN A 96 2.33 -1.14 -6.74
CA ASN A 96 3.22 -0.28 -7.52
C ASN A 96 2.46 0.30 -8.73
N TRP A 97 2.31 1.61 -8.76
CA TRP A 97 1.71 2.35 -9.86
C TRP A 97 2.74 3.32 -10.45
N TRP A 98 3.19 3.01 -11.67
CA TRP A 98 4.17 3.85 -12.36
C TRP A 98 5.45 4.11 -11.55
N ASN A 99 5.99 3.02 -11.00
CA ASN A 99 7.26 2.99 -10.27
C ASN A 99 7.24 3.69 -8.89
N THR A 100 6.06 3.97 -8.36
CA THR A 100 5.87 4.56 -7.02
C THR A 100 4.53 4.15 -6.43
N MET A 101 4.14 4.78 -5.32
CA MET A 101 2.85 4.54 -4.66
C MET A 101 1.72 5.30 -5.37
N PRO A 102 0.47 4.81 -5.30
CA PRO A 102 -0.70 5.56 -5.76
C PRO A 102 -0.83 6.92 -5.08
N MET A 103 -1.38 7.90 -5.79
CA MET A 103 -1.51 9.27 -5.25
C MET A 103 -2.44 9.36 -4.03
N ALA A 104 -3.38 8.42 -3.87
CA ALA A 104 -4.18 8.31 -2.65
C ALA A 104 -3.31 8.02 -1.41
N VAL A 105 -2.24 7.23 -1.56
CA VAL A 105 -1.29 6.95 -0.48
C VAL A 105 -0.47 8.20 -0.15
N VAL A 106 -0.09 8.99 -1.14
CA VAL A 106 0.56 10.30 -0.92
C VAL A 106 -0.34 11.24 -0.11
N THR A 107 -1.61 11.32 -0.47
CA THR A 107 -2.61 12.09 0.28
C THR A 107 -2.69 11.65 1.74
N PHE A 108 -2.74 10.34 1.97
CA PHE A 108 -2.78 9.73 3.30
C PHE A 108 -1.53 10.09 4.13
N LEU A 109 -0.36 9.98 3.53
CA LEU A 109 0.91 10.31 4.18
C LEU A 109 1.01 11.80 4.55
N GLU A 110 0.61 12.69 3.64
CA GLU A 110 0.69 14.13 3.89
C GLU A 110 -0.27 14.63 4.97
N HIS A 111 -1.40 13.94 5.16
CA HIS A 111 -2.41 14.36 6.13
C HIS A 111 -2.04 14.00 7.57
N LEU A 112 -1.27 12.94 7.80
CA LEU A 112 -0.99 12.38 9.12
C LEU A 112 0.37 12.83 9.67
N GLY A 113 0.49 12.88 10.97
CA GLY A 113 1.75 13.22 11.66
C GLY A 113 2.63 11.97 11.85
N TRP A 114 3.81 11.96 11.26
CA TRP A 114 4.70 10.79 11.23
C TRP A 114 5.93 10.91 12.12
N LYS A 115 6.11 12.01 12.80
CA LYS A 115 7.29 12.24 13.64
C LYS A 115 7.43 11.17 14.73
N GLY A 116 8.58 10.50 14.72
CA GLY A 116 8.90 9.45 15.68
C GLY A 116 8.19 8.12 15.43
N LYS A 117 7.47 7.99 14.31
CA LYS A 117 6.81 6.74 13.92
C LYS A 117 7.69 5.95 12.96
N ARG A 118 7.55 4.64 13.03
CA ARG A 118 8.21 3.69 12.14
C ARG A 118 7.26 3.29 11.02
N ILE A 119 7.70 3.42 9.78
CA ILE A 119 6.95 2.99 8.60
C ILE A 119 7.65 1.77 7.99
N ILE A 120 6.91 0.69 7.81
CA ILE A 120 7.37 -0.54 7.16
C ILE A 120 6.56 -0.70 5.87
N PRO A 121 7.07 -0.22 4.73
CA PRO A 121 6.32 -0.30 3.47
C PRO A 121 6.31 -1.72 2.93
N PHE A 122 5.21 -2.10 2.27
CA PHE A 122 5.14 -3.30 1.45
C PHE A 122 4.36 -3.02 0.18
N CYS A 123 4.77 -3.63 -0.91
CA CYS A 123 4.06 -3.44 -2.16
C CYS A 123 3.74 -4.76 -2.86
N THR A 124 2.70 -4.71 -3.67
CA THR A 124 2.35 -5.76 -4.62
C THR A 124 2.60 -5.27 -6.04
N SER A 125 3.21 -6.10 -6.86
CA SER A 125 3.49 -5.82 -8.27
C SER A 125 3.71 -7.14 -9.01
N GLU A 126 3.77 -7.08 -10.32
CA GLU A 126 4.15 -8.25 -11.13
C GLU A 126 5.65 -8.27 -11.47
N GLY A 127 6.49 -7.76 -10.53
CA GLY A 127 7.95 -7.85 -10.61
C GLY A 127 8.70 -6.52 -10.50
N SER A 128 8.01 -5.37 -10.60
CA SER A 128 8.66 -4.04 -10.50
C SER A 128 9.04 -3.63 -9.07
N GLY A 129 8.47 -4.28 -8.07
CA GLY A 129 8.80 -4.03 -6.66
C GLY A 129 8.40 -2.64 -6.17
N LEU A 130 9.14 -2.13 -5.20
CA LEU A 130 8.88 -0.82 -4.57
C LEU A 130 9.24 0.39 -5.46
N GLY A 131 10.11 0.19 -6.46
CA GLY A 131 10.55 1.28 -7.33
C GLY A 131 11.09 2.47 -6.55
N ASN A 132 10.56 3.66 -6.80
CA ASN A 132 10.93 4.91 -6.12
C ASN A 132 10.14 5.17 -4.83
N SER A 133 9.26 4.26 -4.42
CA SER A 133 8.31 4.49 -3.31
C SER A 133 8.98 4.91 -2.01
N ILE A 134 10.06 4.24 -1.61
CA ILE A 134 10.76 4.58 -0.36
C ILE A 134 11.41 5.96 -0.44
N ALA A 135 12.04 6.31 -1.56
CA ALA A 135 12.64 7.61 -1.76
C ALA A 135 11.58 8.72 -1.73
N ASP A 136 10.45 8.50 -2.39
CA ASP A 136 9.32 9.44 -2.40
C ASP A 136 8.71 9.57 -1.00
N MET A 137 8.57 8.46 -0.28
CA MET A 137 8.05 8.44 1.09
C MET A 137 8.95 9.21 2.07
N LYS A 138 10.27 9.11 1.93
CA LYS A 138 11.24 9.89 2.73
C LYS A 138 11.15 11.39 2.49
N LYS A 139 10.80 11.80 1.28
CA LYS A 139 10.56 13.23 0.97
C LYS A 139 9.28 13.74 1.62
N ILE A 140 8.23 12.91 1.66
CA ILE A 140 6.94 13.27 2.24
C ILE A 140 6.99 13.25 3.77
N CYS A 141 7.66 12.25 4.36
CA CYS A 141 7.72 11.99 5.79
C CYS A 141 9.18 12.01 6.29
N PRO A 142 9.87 13.15 6.26
CA PRO A 142 11.30 13.21 6.62
C PRO A 142 11.57 12.90 8.10
N ASP A 143 10.56 13.03 8.96
CA ASP A 143 10.67 12.79 10.40
C ASP A 143 10.27 11.38 10.83
N ALA A 144 9.89 10.51 9.88
CA ALA A 144 9.57 9.11 10.14
C ALA A 144 10.81 8.23 9.97
N ASP A 145 10.85 7.12 10.71
CA ASP A 145 11.80 6.04 10.48
C ASP A 145 11.22 5.09 9.42
N ILE A 146 11.73 5.19 8.20
CA ILE A 146 11.23 4.40 7.05
C ILE A 146 12.19 3.25 6.78
N GLU A 147 11.71 2.03 7.00
CA GLU A 147 12.50 0.84 6.77
C GLU A 147 12.56 0.40 5.30
N SER A 148 13.48 -0.50 5.01
CA SER A 148 13.45 -1.27 3.78
C SER A 148 12.16 -2.10 3.73
N GLY A 149 11.45 -2.05 2.62
CA GLY A 149 10.13 -2.64 2.50
C GLY A 149 10.12 -4.11 2.08
N GLY A 150 8.92 -4.68 2.04
CA GLY A 150 8.65 -5.98 1.45
C GLY A 150 8.08 -5.83 0.03
N GLU A 151 8.48 -6.74 -0.85
CA GLU A 151 8.01 -6.81 -2.23
C GLU A 151 7.39 -8.18 -2.48
N PHE A 152 6.13 -8.21 -2.92
CA PHE A 152 5.39 -9.44 -3.15
C PHE A 152 4.78 -9.44 -4.56
N ILE A 153 4.93 -10.57 -5.26
CA ILE A 153 4.26 -10.74 -6.57
C ILE A 153 2.76 -10.85 -6.35
N GLY A 154 2.01 -9.89 -6.87
CA GLY A 154 0.57 -9.76 -6.63
C GLY A 154 -0.23 -10.99 -7.03
N SER A 155 0.03 -11.55 -8.20
CA SER A 155 -0.64 -12.77 -8.70
C SER A 155 -0.33 -14.03 -7.88
N GLN A 156 0.71 -14.02 -7.08
CA GLN A 156 1.13 -15.14 -6.22
C GLN A 156 0.76 -14.94 -4.74
N VAL A 157 0.28 -13.77 -4.37
CA VAL A 157 0.13 -13.36 -2.96
C VAL A 157 -0.68 -14.36 -2.14
N ARG A 158 -1.70 -14.99 -2.74
CA ARG A 158 -2.58 -15.96 -2.06
C ARG A 158 -1.87 -17.25 -1.67
N ASP A 159 -0.73 -17.53 -2.30
CA ASP A 159 0.14 -18.69 -2.00
C ASP A 159 1.34 -18.30 -1.13
N LEU A 160 1.46 -17.03 -0.72
CA LEU A 160 2.61 -16.49 0.02
C LEU A 160 2.29 -16.19 1.50
N GLU A 161 1.21 -16.71 2.07
CA GLU A 161 0.81 -16.40 3.45
C GLU A 161 1.95 -16.61 4.45
N GLU A 162 2.60 -17.77 4.40
CA GLU A 162 3.72 -18.08 5.31
C GLU A 162 4.90 -17.14 5.13
N LYS A 163 5.26 -16.84 3.88
CA LYS A 163 6.39 -15.95 3.55
C LYS A 163 6.11 -14.52 4.01
N ILE A 164 4.92 -14.00 3.73
CA ILE A 164 4.51 -12.66 4.12
C ILE A 164 4.44 -12.54 5.65
N SER A 165 3.85 -13.53 6.30
CA SER A 165 3.74 -13.58 7.76
C SER A 165 5.12 -13.63 8.44
N ALA A 166 6.03 -14.45 7.93
CA ALA A 166 7.40 -14.54 8.45
C ALA A 166 8.16 -13.23 8.27
N TRP A 167 8.04 -12.60 7.09
CA TRP A 167 8.62 -11.29 6.82
C TRP A 167 8.09 -10.23 7.80
N ALA A 168 6.77 -10.16 7.98
CA ALA A 168 6.17 -9.18 8.88
C ALA A 168 6.65 -9.37 10.33
N LYS A 169 6.67 -10.60 10.82
CA LYS A 169 7.19 -10.91 12.16
C LYS A 169 8.66 -10.55 12.35
N SER A 170 9.46 -10.67 11.30
CA SER A 170 10.89 -10.31 11.34
C SER A 170 11.13 -8.81 11.56
N LYS A 171 10.09 -8.00 11.37
CA LYS A 171 10.13 -6.55 11.53
C LYS A 171 9.62 -6.06 12.90
N CYS A 172 9.05 -6.94 13.68
CA CYS A 172 8.54 -6.61 15.03
C CYS A 172 9.64 -6.33 16.04
#